data_3139643b826ce474efe772874b5a1ab0
#
_entry.id   3139643b826ce474efe772874b5a1ab0
#
_cell.length_a   1.000
_cell.length_b   1.000
_cell.length_c   1.000
_cell.angle_alpha   90.00
_cell.angle_beta   90.00
_cell.angle_gamma   90.00
#
_symmetry.space_group_name_H-M   'P 1'
#
loop_
_entity.id
_entity.type
_entity.pdbx_description
1 polymer ?
#
loop_
_entity_poly.entity_id
_entity_poly.type
_entity_poly.pdbx_seq_one_letter_code
_entity_poly.pdbx_strand_id
1 'polypeptide(L)'
;MTRRTPLVGALVAEGISFVGTRVSMIAIPWFVLSTTGSATQTGLVAAAEIAPLVVFKALGGPLLDRVGPRRVTLVCDFLSAFVVAAIPFLHGLGLLSFPVLLVVVAVAGALRGPGDAGKSAMGPEIARVAGFSLERVSGLAAAVERSSSMGGAALAGLLVASVGAANALYVDAASFLVSFVVLGVSTTGLGRPVPGEVDADATSYAQELRQGWDFLRTEPVLIAICAMVAVTNLIDQAYSAVLAPVWAKESGAGVAVLGTLFAVMGGSSVVGALVAAKWGETLPRFRTYVIAFLICGAPRYVVMALDSPLWAVFAITVVAGVASGFLNPILGAVIMERIPAPLLGRVSSLNTAICWSLMPLGGVLGGLLVAGLGISPALLVAGVAYLVTTMAPTRVPSFRRMDRAPATREPVPSGV
;
A
#
# COMPACT_ATOMS: atom_id res chain seq x y z
N MET A 1 -7.53 9.46 31.91
CA MET A 1 -7.83 9.38 30.47
C MET A 1 -9.14 8.63 30.29
N THR A 2 -10.02 9.08 29.42
CA THR A 2 -11.24 8.33 29.07
C THR A 2 -10.85 7.04 28.36
N ARG A 3 -11.66 5.98 28.50
CA ARG A 3 -11.39 4.66 27.83
C ARG A 3 -11.22 4.79 26.30
N ARG A 4 -11.77 5.84 25.69
CA ARG A 4 -11.72 6.08 24.21
C ARG A 4 -10.51 6.90 23.74
N THR A 5 -9.78 7.53 24.66
CA THR A 5 -8.61 8.37 24.29
C THR A 5 -7.56 7.63 23.44
N PRO A 6 -7.17 6.37 23.76
CA PRO A 6 -6.21 5.65 22.94
C PRO A 6 -6.70 5.39 21.51
N LEU A 7 -7.97 5.06 21.33
CA LEU A 7 -8.55 4.83 20.01
C LEU A 7 -8.58 6.10 19.16
N VAL A 8 -9.12 7.18 19.73
CA VAL A 8 -9.20 8.46 18.99
C VAL A 8 -7.79 8.97 18.65
N GLY A 9 -6.88 8.91 19.63
CA GLY A 9 -5.50 9.33 19.41
C GLY A 9 -4.78 8.50 18.34
N ALA A 10 -4.94 7.17 18.35
CA ALA A 10 -4.35 6.31 17.33
C ALA A 10 -4.92 6.62 15.93
N LEU A 11 -6.24 6.74 15.79
CA LEU A 11 -6.89 7.06 14.52
C LEU A 11 -6.48 8.45 13.98
N VAL A 12 -6.36 9.45 14.86
CA VAL A 12 -5.90 10.80 14.48
C VAL A 12 -4.43 10.77 14.06
N ALA A 13 -3.57 10.13 14.83
CA ALA A 13 -2.14 10.00 14.51
C ALA A 13 -1.93 9.27 13.18
N GLU A 14 -2.65 8.17 12.98
CA GLU A 14 -2.61 7.38 11.76
C GLU A 14 -3.10 8.19 10.55
N GLY A 15 -4.23 8.90 10.68
CA GLY A 15 -4.77 9.73 9.62
C GLY A 15 -3.83 10.85 9.18
N ILE A 16 -3.22 11.56 10.14
CA ILE A 16 -2.25 12.63 9.87
C ILE A 16 -0.99 12.05 9.20
N SER A 17 -0.46 10.96 9.71
CA SER A 17 0.71 10.27 9.14
C SER A 17 0.44 9.75 7.73
N PHE A 18 -0.75 9.23 7.43
CA PHE A 18 -1.12 8.80 6.08
C PHE A 18 -1.23 9.98 5.10
N VAL A 19 -1.81 11.11 5.52
CA VAL A 19 -1.87 12.32 4.67
C VAL A 19 -0.45 12.77 4.32
N GLY A 20 0.44 12.90 5.32
CA GLY A 20 1.84 13.27 5.09
C GLY A 20 2.57 12.29 4.16
N THR A 21 2.39 11.00 4.38
CA THR A 21 2.93 9.95 3.49
C THR A 21 2.48 10.12 2.04
N ARG A 22 1.21 10.52 1.79
CA ARG A 22 0.75 10.79 0.42
C ARG A 22 1.43 12.01 -0.18
N VAL A 23 1.78 13.00 0.65
CA VAL A 23 2.61 14.13 0.19
C VAL A 23 3.97 13.63 -0.29
N SER A 24 4.70 12.83 0.50
CA SER A 24 6.00 12.29 0.10
C SER A 24 5.93 11.39 -1.14
N MET A 25 4.89 10.55 -1.25
CA MET A 25 4.68 9.66 -2.42
C MET A 25 4.53 10.42 -3.75
N ILE A 26 4.07 11.68 -3.72
CA ILE A 26 3.97 12.53 -4.91
C ILE A 26 5.17 13.47 -4.99
N ALA A 27 5.59 14.05 -3.87
CA ALA A 27 6.65 15.06 -3.83
C ALA A 27 8.02 14.48 -4.18
N ILE A 28 8.38 13.29 -3.67
CA ILE A 28 9.72 12.71 -3.92
C ILE A 28 9.92 12.37 -5.40
N PRO A 29 9.04 11.60 -6.08
CA PRO A 29 9.18 11.34 -7.50
C PRO A 29 9.16 12.62 -8.34
N TRP A 30 8.26 13.57 -8.02
CA TRP A 30 8.18 14.85 -8.72
C TRP A 30 9.44 15.71 -8.53
N PHE A 31 9.99 15.74 -7.30
CA PHE A 31 11.24 16.43 -7.00
C PHE A 31 12.39 15.90 -7.85
N VAL A 32 12.59 14.59 -7.87
CA VAL A 32 13.66 13.97 -8.68
C VAL A 32 13.44 14.22 -10.16
N LEU A 33 12.23 14.04 -10.65
CA LEU A 33 11.90 14.24 -12.05
C LEU A 33 12.08 15.72 -12.48
N SER A 34 11.71 16.67 -11.63
CA SER A 34 11.82 18.10 -11.94
C SER A 34 13.27 18.61 -11.87
N THR A 35 14.10 18.07 -10.97
CA THR A 35 15.49 18.50 -10.78
C THR A 35 16.45 17.80 -11.73
N THR A 36 16.25 16.53 -12.04
CA THR A 36 17.17 15.73 -12.85
C THR A 36 16.70 15.49 -14.29
N GLY A 37 15.39 15.59 -14.54
CA GLY A 37 14.78 15.23 -15.84
C GLY A 37 14.77 13.72 -16.13
N SER A 38 15.28 12.88 -15.19
CA SER A 38 15.55 11.47 -15.42
C SER A 38 14.47 10.57 -14.84
N ALA A 39 13.71 9.88 -15.68
CA ALA A 39 12.77 8.83 -15.28
C ALA A 39 13.47 7.66 -14.57
N THR A 40 14.70 7.31 -15.02
CA THR A 40 15.49 6.24 -14.37
C THR A 40 15.87 6.60 -12.95
N GLN A 41 16.32 7.84 -12.70
CA GLN A 41 16.64 8.28 -11.34
C GLN A 41 15.40 8.34 -10.47
N THR A 42 14.27 8.77 -11.01
CA THR A 42 12.98 8.75 -10.31
C THR A 42 12.60 7.32 -9.88
N GLY A 43 12.76 6.36 -10.79
CA GLY A 43 12.52 4.94 -10.49
C GLY A 43 13.47 4.35 -9.46
N LEU A 44 14.76 4.73 -9.50
CA LEU A 44 15.75 4.28 -8.51
C LEU A 44 15.44 4.81 -7.10
N VAL A 45 15.01 6.07 -6.99
CA VAL A 45 14.61 6.65 -5.69
C VAL A 45 13.36 5.95 -5.15
N ALA A 46 12.37 5.66 -5.98
CA ALA A 46 11.20 4.91 -5.57
C ALA A 46 11.56 3.49 -5.11
N ALA A 47 12.47 2.81 -5.79
CA ALA A 47 12.97 1.50 -5.39
C ALA A 47 13.75 1.57 -4.05
N ALA A 48 14.58 2.59 -3.88
CA ALA A 48 15.33 2.82 -2.65
C ALA A 48 14.43 3.07 -1.43
N GLU A 49 13.23 3.65 -1.62
CA GLU A 49 12.22 3.80 -0.56
C GLU A 49 11.50 2.48 -0.27
N ILE A 50 10.96 1.86 -1.32
CA ILE A 50 10.06 0.72 -1.16
C ILE A 50 10.79 -0.57 -0.77
N ALA A 51 12.02 -0.79 -1.23
CA ALA A 51 12.74 -2.02 -0.90
C ALA A 51 13.02 -2.16 0.61
N PRO A 52 13.61 -1.17 1.30
CA PRO A 52 13.75 -1.25 2.75
C PRO A 52 12.41 -1.30 3.48
N LEU A 53 11.39 -0.53 3.04
CA LEU A 53 10.06 -0.56 3.62
C LEU A 53 9.49 -1.98 3.65
N VAL A 54 9.51 -2.68 2.51
CA VAL A 54 9.00 -4.06 2.39
C VAL A 54 9.79 -5.02 3.25
N VAL A 55 11.13 -4.95 3.21
CA VAL A 55 12.02 -5.81 3.99
C VAL A 55 11.82 -5.61 5.49
N PHE A 56 11.87 -4.37 5.96
CA PHE A 56 11.75 -4.08 7.40
C PHE A 56 10.32 -4.22 7.92
N LYS A 57 9.30 -4.10 7.08
CA LYS A 57 7.92 -4.44 7.44
C LYS A 57 7.76 -5.95 7.63
N ALA A 58 8.35 -6.76 6.74
CA ALA A 58 8.31 -8.22 6.84
C ALA A 58 9.12 -8.75 8.04
N LEU A 59 10.28 -8.14 8.32
CA LEU A 59 11.18 -8.57 9.40
C LEU A 59 10.90 -7.87 10.74
N GLY A 60 9.95 -6.94 10.78
CA GLY A 60 9.67 -6.12 11.97
C GLY A 60 9.02 -6.87 13.14
N GLY A 61 8.40 -8.04 12.90
CA GLY A 61 7.71 -8.81 13.94
C GLY A 61 8.54 -9.03 15.21
N PRO A 62 9.72 -9.66 15.14
CA PRO A 62 10.58 -9.89 16.31
C PRO A 62 11.01 -8.61 17.04
N LEU A 63 11.12 -7.48 16.33
CA LEU A 63 11.42 -6.18 16.93
C LEU A 63 10.23 -5.67 17.75
N LEU A 64 9.02 -5.82 17.21
CA LEU A 64 7.77 -5.43 17.88
C LEU A 64 7.54 -6.25 19.15
N ASP A 65 7.82 -7.55 19.09
CA ASP A 65 7.65 -8.46 20.24
C ASP A 65 8.63 -8.14 21.38
N ARG A 66 9.90 -7.82 21.06
CA ARG A 66 10.93 -7.54 22.05
C ARG A 66 10.87 -6.14 22.64
N VAL A 67 10.62 -5.13 21.80
CA VAL A 67 10.69 -3.70 22.20
C VAL A 67 9.31 -3.17 22.59
N GLY A 68 8.27 -3.78 22.04
CA GLY A 68 6.88 -3.37 22.15
C GLY A 68 6.44 -2.45 21.02
N PRO A 69 5.24 -2.67 20.47
CA PRO A 69 4.77 -1.98 19.26
C PRO A 69 4.68 -0.46 19.42
N ARG A 70 4.26 0.02 20.60
CA ARG A 70 4.20 1.46 20.90
C ARG A 70 5.57 2.13 20.83
N ARG A 71 6.60 1.54 21.45
CA ARG A 71 7.94 2.15 21.47
C ARG A 71 8.55 2.18 20.08
N VAL A 72 8.42 1.08 19.33
CA VAL A 72 8.90 1.00 17.94
C VAL A 72 8.25 2.08 17.09
N THR A 73 6.93 2.21 17.15
CA THR A 73 6.21 3.24 16.37
C THR A 73 6.67 4.64 16.73
N LEU A 74 6.75 4.97 18.02
CA LEU A 74 7.16 6.32 18.45
C LEU A 74 8.59 6.65 18.01
N VAL A 75 9.53 5.72 18.13
CA VAL A 75 10.91 5.92 17.66
C VAL A 75 10.95 6.09 16.14
N CYS A 76 10.21 5.25 15.42
CA CYS A 76 10.14 5.34 13.96
C CYS A 76 9.51 6.66 13.49
N ASP A 77 8.38 7.09 14.05
CA ASP A 77 7.74 8.37 13.69
C ASP A 77 8.67 9.55 14.01
N PHE A 78 9.31 9.56 15.19
CA PHE A 78 10.26 10.61 15.57
C PHE A 78 11.45 10.69 14.61
N LEU A 79 12.11 9.57 14.32
CA LEU A 79 13.27 9.56 13.41
C LEU A 79 12.84 9.88 11.97
N SER A 80 11.70 9.40 11.51
CA SER A 80 11.17 9.69 10.16
C SER A 80 10.97 11.17 9.94
N ALA A 81 10.52 11.91 10.95
CA ALA A 81 10.38 13.36 10.86
C ALA A 81 11.70 14.05 10.49
N PHE A 82 12.80 13.69 11.14
CA PHE A 82 14.11 14.27 10.86
C PHE A 82 14.69 13.81 9.53
N VAL A 83 14.52 12.52 9.21
CA VAL A 83 15.03 11.94 7.96
C VAL A 83 14.32 12.55 6.76
N VAL A 84 12.98 12.70 6.81
CA VAL A 84 12.23 13.34 5.72
C VAL A 84 12.55 14.82 5.63
N ALA A 85 12.66 15.54 6.76
CA ALA A 85 13.04 16.95 6.79
C ALA A 85 14.47 17.20 6.26
N ALA A 86 15.36 16.21 6.36
CA ALA A 86 16.72 16.33 5.84
C ALA A 86 16.76 16.54 4.31
N ILE A 87 15.77 16.03 3.55
CA ILE A 87 15.73 16.20 2.09
C ILE A 87 15.63 17.68 1.70
N PRO A 88 14.58 18.43 2.10
CA PRO A 88 14.47 19.84 1.77
C PRO A 88 15.56 20.68 2.43
N PHE A 89 16.00 20.32 3.62
CA PHE A 89 17.08 21.03 4.33
C PHE A 89 18.41 20.94 3.57
N LEU A 90 18.85 19.73 3.22
CA LEU A 90 20.09 19.53 2.46
C LEU A 90 20.00 20.09 1.05
N HIS A 91 18.79 20.05 0.44
CA HIS A 91 18.57 20.69 -0.86
C HIS A 91 18.76 22.21 -0.78
N GLY A 92 18.21 22.86 0.24
CA GLY A 92 18.37 24.30 0.47
C GLY A 92 19.81 24.73 0.72
N LEU A 93 20.65 23.84 1.26
CA LEU A 93 22.10 24.07 1.45
C LEU A 93 22.94 23.71 0.21
N GLY A 94 22.35 23.17 -0.85
CA GLY A 94 23.08 22.68 -2.03
C GLY A 94 23.90 21.40 -1.79
N LEU A 95 23.65 20.69 -0.69
CA LEU A 95 24.36 19.48 -0.28
C LEU A 95 23.68 18.17 -0.67
N LEU A 96 22.46 18.23 -1.22
CA LEU A 96 21.67 17.05 -1.59
C LEU A 96 22.15 16.49 -2.93
N SER A 97 23.18 15.67 -2.92
CA SER A 97 23.57 14.89 -4.09
C SER A 97 22.64 13.68 -4.29
N PHE A 98 22.58 13.12 -5.51
CA PHE A 98 21.73 11.98 -5.80
C PHE A 98 22.01 10.74 -4.92
N PRO A 99 23.28 10.34 -4.64
CA PRO A 99 23.57 9.26 -3.70
C PRO A 99 23.09 9.56 -2.26
N VAL A 100 23.22 10.81 -1.80
CA VAL A 100 22.70 11.22 -0.47
C VAL A 100 21.18 11.08 -0.42
N LEU A 101 20.48 11.52 -1.46
CA LEU A 101 19.02 11.35 -1.56
C LEU A 101 18.62 9.89 -1.49
N LEU A 102 19.30 8.99 -2.23
CA LEU A 102 19.04 7.55 -2.19
C LEU A 102 19.16 6.98 -0.77
N VAL A 103 20.22 7.36 -0.04
CA VAL A 103 20.42 6.90 1.34
C VAL A 103 19.32 7.43 2.26
N VAL A 104 19.02 8.73 2.19
CA VAL A 104 17.99 9.35 3.05
C VAL A 104 16.61 8.71 2.81
N VAL A 105 16.25 8.51 1.56
CA VAL A 105 14.97 7.88 1.18
C VAL A 105 14.93 6.41 1.59
N ALA A 106 16.04 5.67 1.46
CA ALA A 106 16.14 4.29 1.93
C ALA A 106 15.97 4.19 3.47
N VAL A 107 16.56 5.11 4.22
CA VAL A 107 16.38 5.17 5.69
C VAL A 107 14.93 5.53 6.03
N ALA A 108 14.30 6.45 5.32
CA ALA A 108 12.90 6.79 5.50
C ALA A 108 11.98 5.56 5.29
N GLY A 109 12.21 4.80 4.21
CA GLY A 109 11.51 3.54 3.95
C GLY A 109 11.73 2.49 5.04
N ALA A 110 12.98 2.32 5.51
CA ALA A 110 13.34 1.39 6.57
C ALA A 110 12.63 1.70 7.90
N LEU A 111 12.46 2.96 8.23
CA LEU A 111 11.76 3.40 9.45
C LEU A 111 10.23 3.24 9.34
N ARG A 112 9.66 3.50 8.15
CA ARG A 112 8.22 3.38 7.93
C ARG A 112 7.72 1.95 8.07
N GLY A 113 8.47 0.94 7.62
CA GLY A 113 8.05 -0.45 7.69
C GLY A 113 7.65 -0.89 9.10
N PRO A 114 8.57 -0.86 10.09
CA PRO A 114 8.28 -1.19 11.49
C PRO A 114 7.31 -0.21 12.15
N GLY A 115 7.33 1.07 11.80
CA GLY A 115 6.41 2.08 12.31
C GLY A 115 4.95 1.75 12.00
N ASP A 116 4.64 1.45 10.73
CA ASP A 116 3.31 1.08 10.29
C ASP A 116 2.87 -0.28 10.86
N ALA A 117 3.80 -1.25 10.93
CA ALA A 117 3.52 -2.54 11.55
C ALA A 117 3.20 -2.40 13.04
N GLY A 118 3.89 -1.51 13.75
CA GLY A 118 3.65 -1.24 15.17
C GLY A 118 2.29 -0.56 15.41
N LYS A 119 1.86 0.37 14.55
CA LYS A 119 0.51 0.98 14.61
C LYS A 119 -0.56 -0.11 14.50
N SER A 120 -0.44 -1.00 13.53
CA SER A 120 -1.38 -2.12 13.33
C SER A 120 -1.37 -3.11 14.51
N ALA A 121 -0.20 -3.42 15.07
CA ALA A 121 -0.05 -4.36 16.19
C ALA A 121 -0.67 -3.85 17.51
N MET A 122 -0.85 -2.55 17.69
CA MET A 122 -1.57 -1.99 18.86
C MET A 122 -3.09 -2.14 18.76
N GLY A 123 -3.65 -2.45 17.59
CA GLY A 123 -5.09 -2.53 17.35
C GLY A 123 -5.88 -3.37 18.35
N PRO A 124 -5.49 -4.64 18.64
CA PRO A 124 -6.19 -5.49 19.60
C PRO A 124 -6.22 -4.92 21.02
N GLU A 125 -5.10 -4.36 21.48
CA GLU A 125 -5.03 -3.76 22.82
C GLU A 125 -5.87 -2.49 22.92
N ILE A 126 -5.84 -1.65 21.88
CA ILE A 126 -6.69 -0.44 21.79
C ILE A 126 -8.17 -0.84 21.80
N ALA A 127 -8.57 -1.88 21.06
CA ALA A 127 -9.93 -2.39 21.02
C ALA A 127 -10.39 -2.82 22.42
N ARG A 128 -9.58 -3.59 23.12
CA ARG A 128 -9.83 -4.06 24.49
C ARG A 128 -10.01 -2.90 25.47
N VAL A 129 -9.11 -1.90 25.44
CA VAL A 129 -9.15 -0.75 26.37
C VAL A 129 -10.32 0.16 26.05
N ALA A 130 -10.63 0.38 24.76
CA ALA A 130 -11.75 1.21 24.32
C ALA A 130 -13.12 0.54 24.53
N GLY A 131 -13.15 -0.78 24.74
CA GLY A 131 -14.39 -1.55 24.90
C GLY A 131 -15.14 -1.71 23.58
N PHE A 132 -14.42 -1.77 22.45
CA PHE A 132 -14.96 -2.03 21.12
C PHE A 132 -14.50 -3.39 20.59
N SER A 133 -15.25 -3.95 19.63
CA SER A 133 -14.79 -5.14 18.91
C SER A 133 -13.59 -4.80 18.01
N LEU A 134 -12.74 -5.79 17.74
CA LEU A 134 -11.57 -5.64 16.86
C LEU A 134 -12.00 -5.25 15.44
N GLU A 135 -13.12 -5.81 14.95
CA GLU A 135 -13.68 -5.50 13.63
C GLU A 135 -14.04 -4.03 13.52
N ARG A 136 -14.62 -3.45 14.59
CA ARG A 136 -14.98 -2.02 14.61
C ARG A 136 -13.74 -1.14 14.57
N VAL A 137 -12.70 -1.46 15.35
CA VAL A 137 -11.45 -0.71 15.38
C VAL A 137 -10.74 -0.81 14.04
N SER A 138 -10.62 -2.02 13.47
CA SER A 138 -10.02 -2.24 12.16
C SER A 138 -10.81 -1.55 11.04
N GLY A 139 -12.14 -1.56 11.11
CA GLY A 139 -13.00 -0.85 10.17
C GLY A 139 -12.81 0.68 10.21
N LEU A 140 -12.67 1.25 11.42
CA LEU A 140 -12.38 2.68 11.58
C LEU A 140 -10.98 3.03 11.07
N ALA A 141 -9.97 2.23 11.36
CA ALA A 141 -8.61 2.41 10.85
C ALA A 141 -8.59 2.36 9.31
N ALA A 142 -9.25 1.37 8.69
CA ALA A 142 -9.36 1.28 7.25
C ALA A 142 -10.11 2.49 6.62
N ALA A 143 -11.13 3.01 7.29
CA ALA A 143 -11.86 4.20 6.83
C ALA A 143 -10.95 5.45 6.89
N VAL A 144 -10.17 5.61 7.97
CA VAL A 144 -9.19 6.69 8.13
C VAL A 144 -8.11 6.58 7.05
N GLU A 145 -7.54 5.40 6.83
CA GLU A 145 -6.53 5.17 5.80
C GLU A 145 -7.04 5.56 4.40
N ARG A 146 -8.24 5.12 4.03
CA ARG A 146 -8.83 5.43 2.71
C ARG A 146 -9.14 6.91 2.54
N SER A 147 -9.74 7.54 3.56
CA SER A 147 -10.05 8.97 3.53
C SER A 147 -8.79 9.82 3.47
N SER A 148 -7.77 9.47 4.26
CA SER A 148 -6.45 10.13 4.25
C SER A 148 -5.71 9.94 2.94
N SER A 149 -5.83 8.75 2.33
CA SER A 149 -5.22 8.48 1.02
C SER A 149 -5.84 9.34 -0.08
N MET A 150 -7.15 9.47 -0.09
CA MET A 150 -7.88 10.29 -1.06
C MET A 150 -7.60 11.79 -0.87
N GLY A 151 -7.85 12.31 0.33
CA GLY A 151 -7.64 13.72 0.63
C GLY A 151 -6.17 14.11 0.60
N GLY A 152 -5.29 13.22 1.07
CA GLY A 152 -3.85 13.41 1.07
C GLY A 152 -3.25 13.52 -0.33
N ALA A 153 -3.72 12.73 -1.30
CA ALA A 153 -3.24 12.82 -2.68
C ALA A 153 -3.62 14.16 -3.35
N ALA A 154 -4.86 14.63 -3.16
CA ALA A 154 -5.27 15.95 -3.66
C ALA A 154 -4.46 17.07 -3.00
N LEU A 155 -4.31 17.03 -1.67
CA LEU A 155 -3.53 17.99 -0.91
C LEU A 155 -2.06 17.98 -1.35
N ALA A 156 -1.49 16.82 -1.58
CA ALA A 156 -0.11 16.67 -2.03
C ALA A 156 0.13 17.37 -3.39
N GLY A 157 -0.75 17.16 -4.36
CA GLY A 157 -0.65 17.82 -5.67
C GLY A 157 -0.72 19.34 -5.55
N LEU A 158 -1.62 19.86 -4.72
CA LEU A 158 -1.76 21.30 -4.46
C LEU A 158 -0.56 21.87 -3.70
N LEU A 159 -0.07 21.19 -2.66
CA LEU A 159 1.11 21.61 -1.89
C LEU A 159 2.35 21.65 -2.79
N VAL A 160 2.59 20.60 -3.55
CA VAL A 160 3.76 20.55 -4.46
C VAL A 160 3.67 21.65 -5.51
N ALA A 161 2.47 21.93 -6.04
CA ALA A 161 2.26 23.00 -7.02
C ALA A 161 2.47 24.40 -6.42
N SER A 162 2.13 24.62 -5.14
CA SER A 162 2.16 25.94 -4.49
C SER A 162 3.50 26.27 -3.84
N VAL A 163 4.11 25.33 -3.11
CA VAL A 163 5.36 25.58 -2.34
C VAL A 163 6.56 24.85 -2.90
N GLY A 164 6.37 24.04 -3.95
CA GLY A 164 7.40 23.21 -4.56
C GLY A 164 7.56 21.84 -3.88
N ALA A 165 8.11 20.89 -4.63
CA ALA A 165 8.20 19.50 -4.19
C ALA A 165 9.09 19.32 -2.95
N ALA A 166 10.23 20.00 -2.89
CA ALA A 166 11.12 19.92 -1.74
C ALA A 166 10.44 20.44 -0.46
N ASN A 167 9.83 21.64 -0.51
CA ASN A 167 9.21 22.24 0.67
C ASN A 167 7.97 21.49 1.14
N ALA A 168 7.23 20.84 0.23
CA ALA A 168 6.08 20.00 0.60
C ALA A 168 6.48 18.86 1.54
N LEU A 169 7.73 18.37 1.49
CA LEU A 169 8.23 17.32 2.39
C LEU A 169 8.32 17.78 3.86
N TYR A 170 8.43 19.08 4.15
CA TYR A 170 8.33 19.56 5.53
C TYR A 170 6.94 19.29 6.13
N VAL A 171 5.89 19.25 5.30
CA VAL A 171 4.53 18.92 5.77
C VAL A 171 4.47 17.45 6.19
N ASP A 172 5.10 16.54 5.45
CA ASP A 172 5.19 15.13 5.84
C ASP A 172 6.06 14.97 7.11
N ALA A 173 7.20 15.62 7.17
CA ALA A 173 8.03 15.62 8.37
C ALA A 173 7.25 16.11 9.62
N ALA A 174 6.48 17.20 9.48
CA ALA A 174 5.62 17.69 10.55
C ALA A 174 4.52 16.69 10.90
N SER A 175 3.95 15.99 9.92
CA SER A 175 2.92 14.97 10.15
C SER A 175 3.43 13.83 11.04
N PHE A 176 4.68 13.39 10.84
CA PHE A 176 5.33 12.39 11.69
C PHE A 176 5.54 12.90 13.12
N LEU A 177 5.94 14.17 13.31
CA LEU A 177 6.06 14.76 14.66
C LEU A 177 4.71 14.85 15.36
N VAL A 178 3.66 15.27 14.64
CA VAL A 178 2.31 15.33 15.21
C VAL A 178 1.82 13.92 15.55
N SER A 179 2.06 12.93 14.68
CA SER A 179 1.74 11.52 14.95
C SER A 179 2.47 11.03 16.21
N PHE A 180 3.77 11.29 16.32
CA PHE A 180 4.58 10.95 17.50
C PHE A 180 3.99 11.54 18.79
N VAL A 181 3.65 12.83 18.80
CA VAL A 181 3.12 13.51 20.00
C VAL A 181 1.73 12.97 20.34
N VAL A 182 0.82 12.91 19.37
CA VAL A 182 -0.57 12.46 19.59
C VAL A 182 -0.59 11.02 20.05
N LEU A 183 0.14 10.13 19.40
CA LEU A 183 0.22 8.73 19.79
C LEU A 183 0.92 8.57 21.15
N GLY A 184 2.01 9.30 21.37
CA GLY A 184 2.77 9.28 22.63
C GLY A 184 1.94 9.65 23.84
N VAL A 185 1.09 10.68 23.71
CA VAL A 185 0.21 11.14 24.79
C VAL A 185 -1.01 10.24 24.95
N SER A 186 -1.65 9.83 23.84
CA SER A 186 -2.92 9.11 23.90
C SER A 186 -2.80 7.64 24.28
N THR A 187 -1.65 7.01 24.01
CA THR A 187 -1.42 5.58 24.24
C THR A 187 -0.52 5.29 25.44
N THR A 188 -0.39 6.24 26.37
CA THR A 188 0.39 6.01 27.62
C THR A 188 -0.12 4.78 28.37
N GLY A 189 0.79 3.82 28.62
CA GLY A 189 0.48 2.57 29.31
C GLY A 189 0.11 1.39 28.41
N LEU A 190 -0.06 1.62 27.09
CA LEU A 190 -0.27 0.54 26.12
C LEU A 190 1.06 0.03 25.54
N GLY A 191 0.99 -1.16 24.92
CA GLY A 191 2.11 -1.73 24.14
C GLY A 191 3.31 -2.15 25.01
N ARG A 192 3.09 -2.49 26.27
CA ARG A 192 4.14 -3.12 27.08
C ARG A 192 4.30 -4.57 26.65
N PRO A 193 5.54 -5.02 26.40
CA PRO A 193 5.78 -6.45 26.22
C PRO A 193 5.23 -7.20 27.42
N VAL A 194 4.42 -8.23 27.21
CA VAL A 194 3.97 -9.11 28.30
C VAL A 194 5.10 -10.06 28.60
N PRO A 195 5.78 -9.93 29.77
CA PRO A 195 6.82 -10.88 30.15
C PRO A 195 6.15 -12.24 30.43
N GLY A 196 6.42 -13.24 29.61
CA GLY A 196 6.00 -14.61 29.88
C GLY A 196 5.23 -15.36 28.81
N GLU A 197 4.76 -14.71 27.72
CA GLU A 197 4.16 -15.42 26.60
C GLU A 197 5.17 -15.65 25.44
N VAL A 198 6.43 -15.84 25.78
CA VAL A 198 7.30 -16.58 24.86
C VAL A 198 6.98 -18.04 25.14
N ASP A 199 5.97 -18.58 24.44
CA ASP A 199 5.71 -20.01 24.46
C ASP A 199 7.02 -20.75 24.22
N ALA A 200 7.44 -21.58 25.21
CA ALA A 200 8.62 -22.43 25.12
C ALA A 200 8.53 -23.44 23.97
N ASP A 201 7.32 -23.59 23.39
CA ASP A 201 6.99 -24.33 22.19
C ASP A 201 6.86 -23.43 20.92
N ALA A 202 7.37 -22.17 20.95
CA ALA A 202 7.32 -21.29 19.80
C ALA A 202 8.02 -21.95 18.62
N THR A 203 7.23 -22.50 17.72
CA THR A 203 7.71 -22.95 16.41
C THR A 203 8.52 -21.81 15.80
N SER A 204 9.76 -22.10 15.38
CA SER A 204 10.62 -21.09 14.76
C SER A 204 9.81 -20.34 13.67
N TYR A 205 9.90 -19.02 13.62
CA TYR A 205 9.28 -18.19 12.58
C TYR A 205 9.48 -18.81 11.17
N ALA A 206 10.64 -19.42 10.92
CA ALA A 206 10.91 -20.15 9.70
C ALA A 206 10.03 -21.40 9.52
N GLN A 207 9.66 -22.07 10.60
CA GLN A 207 8.75 -23.23 10.56
C GLN A 207 7.31 -22.76 10.27
N GLU A 208 6.88 -21.65 10.83
CA GLU A 208 5.58 -21.07 10.56
C GLU A 208 5.43 -20.61 9.11
N LEU A 209 6.46 -19.94 8.58
CA LEU A 209 6.51 -19.59 7.16
C LEU A 209 6.49 -20.83 6.27
N ARG A 210 7.21 -21.88 6.66
CA ARG A 210 7.22 -23.14 5.91
C ARG A 210 5.86 -23.80 5.91
N GLN A 211 5.16 -23.86 7.04
CA GLN A 211 3.79 -24.39 7.09
C GLN A 211 2.81 -23.57 6.23
N GLY A 212 2.92 -22.24 6.27
CA GLY A 212 2.16 -21.36 5.40
C GLY A 212 2.44 -21.62 3.91
N TRP A 213 3.72 -21.81 3.55
CA TRP A 213 4.12 -22.11 2.19
C TRP A 213 3.66 -23.51 1.74
N ASP A 214 3.79 -24.52 2.60
CA ASP A 214 3.33 -25.88 2.33
C ASP A 214 1.84 -25.95 2.07
N PHE A 215 1.05 -25.15 2.79
CA PHE A 215 -0.37 -25.00 2.50
C PHE A 215 -0.61 -24.21 1.20
N LEU A 216 0.01 -23.06 1.04
CA LEU A 216 -0.20 -22.19 -0.12
C LEU A 216 0.05 -22.90 -1.45
N ARG A 217 1.12 -23.71 -1.52
CA ARG A 217 1.46 -24.49 -2.73
C ARG A 217 0.45 -25.58 -3.08
N THR A 218 -0.42 -25.98 -2.14
CA THR A 218 -1.49 -26.95 -2.41
C THR A 218 -2.78 -26.30 -2.94
N GLU A 219 -2.84 -24.95 -2.89
CA GLU A 219 -4.01 -24.18 -3.32
C GLU A 219 -3.71 -23.33 -4.58
N PRO A 220 -3.88 -23.93 -5.78
CA PRO A 220 -3.47 -23.26 -7.04
C PRO A 220 -4.20 -21.95 -7.31
N VAL A 221 -5.40 -21.74 -6.75
CA VAL A 221 -6.14 -20.47 -6.86
C VAL A 221 -5.42 -19.38 -6.06
N LEU A 222 -4.97 -19.69 -4.84
CA LEU A 222 -4.26 -18.72 -4.00
C LEU A 222 -2.91 -18.35 -4.61
N ILE A 223 -2.15 -19.32 -5.13
CA ILE A 223 -0.89 -19.03 -5.84
C ILE A 223 -1.13 -18.13 -7.05
N ALA A 224 -2.16 -18.42 -7.85
CA ALA A 224 -2.49 -17.61 -9.02
C ALA A 224 -2.86 -16.16 -8.63
N ILE A 225 -3.61 -15.99 -7.54
CA ILE A 225 -3.94 -14.66 -6.99
C ILE A 225 -2.65 -13.96 -6.51
N CYS A 226 -1.80 -14.63 -5.72
CA CYS A 226 -0.55 -14.06 -5.21
C CYS A 226 0.37 -13.59 -6.34
N ALA A 227 0.59 -14.46 -7.33
CA ALA A 227 1.47 -14.15 -8.47
C ALA A 227 0.91 -12.97 -9.29
N MET A 228 -0.39 -12.99 -9.58
CA MET A 228 -1.06 -11.90 -10.28
C MET A 228 -0.94 -10.58 -9.50
N VAL A 229 -1.26 -10.59 -8.19
CA VAL A 229 -1.19 -9.39 -7.37
C VAL A 229 0.25 -8.88 -7.22
N ALA A 230 1.24 -9.76 -7.13
CA ALA A 230 2.66 -9.35 -7.10
C ALA A 230 3.05 -8.60 -8.38
N VAL A 231 2.65 -9.11 -9.56
CA VAL A 231 2.95 -8.45 -10.84
C VAL A 231 2.12 -7.18 -11.04
N THR A 232 0.83 -7.17 -10.66
CA THR A 232 0.03 -5.93 -10.73
C THR A 232 0.55 -4.86 -9.79
N ASN A 233 0.98 -5.20 -8.58
CA ASN A 233 1.63 -4.26 -7.65
C ASN A 233 2.95 -3.69 -8.21
N LEU A 234 3.74 -4.51 -8.92
CA LEU A 234 4.93 -4.04 -9.63
C LEU A 234 4.55 -2.99 -10.69
N ILE A 235 3.52 -3.28 -11.51
CA ILE A 235 3.09 -2.36 -12.58
C ILE A 235 2.44 -1.11 -11.99
N ASP A 236 1.65 -1.24 -10.92
CA ASP A 236 1.04 -0.12 -10.21
C ASP A 236 2.10 0.77 -9.52
N GLN A 237 3.19 0.18 -9.03
CA GLN A 237 4.33 0.93 -8.50
C GLN A 237 5.09 1.66 -9.62
N ALA A 238 5.30 1.03 -10.78
CA ALA A 238 5.86 1.70 -11.96
C ALA A 238 4.98 2.87 -12.40
N TYR A 239 3.66 2.67 -12.41
CA TYR A 239 2.69 3.70 -12.75
C TYR A 239 2.75 4.89 -11.78
N SER A 240 2.62 4.65 -10.49
CA SER A 240 2.51 5.71 -9.49
C SER A 240 3.82 6.47 -9.29
N ALA A 241 4.95 5.77 -9.34
CA ALA A 241 6.26 6.38 -9.06
C ALA A 241 6.93 7.02 -10.29
N VAL A 242 6.63 6.55 -11.51
CA VAL A 242 7.33 6.99 -12.71
C VAL A 242 6.39 7.38 -13.85
N LEU A 243 5.54 6.44 -14.33
CA LEU A 243 4.79 6.68 -15.57
C LEU A 243 3.83 7.85 -15.46
N ALA A 244 3.04 7.93 -14.39
CA ALA A 244 2.08 9.02 -14.20
C ALA A 244 2.77 10.37 -13.93
N PRO A 245 3.81 10.48 -13.07
CA PRO A 245 4.60 11.72 -12.95
C PRO A 245 5.25 12.19 -14.25
N VAL A 246 5.86 11.28 -15.01
CA VAL A 246 6.49 11.63 -16.31
C VAL A 246 5.43 12.10 -17.29
N TRP A 247 4.31 11.38 -17.43
CA TRP A 247 3.19 11.79 -18.27
C TRP A 247 2.67 13.18 -17.86
N ALA A 248 2.45 13.43 -16.58
CA ALA A 248 1.95 14.73 -16.11
C ALA A 248 2.93 15.88 -16.39
N LYS A 249 4.24 15.60 -16.41
CA LYS A 249 5.27 16.58 -16.77
C LYS A 249 5.32 16.82 -18.27
N GLU A 250 5.39 15.76 -19.08
CA GLU A 250 5.55 15.86 -20.54
C GLU A 250 4.28 16.38 -21.24
N SER A 251 3.09 16.01 -20.76
CA SER A 251 1.81 16.54 -21.29
C SER A 251 1.51 17.97 -20.86
N GLY A 252 2.32 18.56 -19.96
CA GLY A 252 2.06 19.89 -19.40
C GLY A 252 0.91 19.95 -18.40
N ALA A 253 0.30 18.81 -18.02
CA ALA A 253 -0.81 18.77 -17.06
C ALA A 253 -0.38 19.20 -15.65
N GLY A 254 0.87 18.91 -15.26
CA GLY A 254 1.45 19.33 -14.00
C GLY A 254 1.08 18.48 -12.79
N VAL A 255 1.72 18.76 -11.68
CA VAL A 255 1.61 17.94 -10.45
C VAL A 255 0.26 18.06 -9.76
N ALA A 256 -0.44 19.18 -9.90
CA ALA A 256 -1.79 19.35 -9.33
C ALA A 256 -2.78 18.37 -9.99
N VAL A 257 -2.71 18.20 -11.30
CA VAL A 257 -3.51 17.21 -12.04
C VAL A 257 -3.15 15.80 -11.62
N LEU A 258 -1.86 15.49 -11.46
CA LEU A 258 -1.39 14.19 -10.96
C LEU A 258 -1.99 13.86 -9.59
N GLY A 259 -1.91 14.77 -8.63
CA GLY A 259 -2.51 14.59 -7.30
C GLY A 259 -4.03 14.42 -7.36
N THR A 260 -4.71 15.19 -8.23
CA THR A 260 -6.15 15.08 -8.44
C THR A 260 -6.53 13.73 -9.06
N LEU A 261 -5.75 13.20 -10.01
CA LEU A 261 -5.99 11.88 -10.61
C LEU A 261 -5.91 10.78 -9.54
N PHE A 262 -4.91 10.80 -8.67
CA PHE A 262 -4.81 9.82 -7.57
C PHE A 262 -5.95 9.97 -6.57
N ALA A 263 -6.37 11.19 -6.25
CA ALA A 263 -7.51 11.45 -5.38
C ALA A 263 -8.83 10.95 -5.98
N VAL A 264 -9.06 11.20 -7.25
CA VAL A 264 -10.25 10.73 -7.99
C VAL A 264 -10.27 9.21 -8.07
N MET A 265 -9.13 8.58 -8.38
CA MET A 265 -9.00 7.10 -8.39
C MET A 265 -9.35 6.51 -7.02
N GLY A 266 -8.77 7.07 -5.94
CA GLY A 266 -9.04 6.61 -4.58
C GLY A 266 -10.49 6.84 -4.16
N GLY A 267 -11.04 8.03 -4.41
CA GLY A 267 -12.43 8.36 -4.09
C GLY A 267 -13.45 7.50 -4.83
N SER A 268 -13.24 7.29 -6.12
CA SER A 268 -14.09 6.42 -6.94
C SER A 268 -14.00 4.95 -6.49
N SER A 269 -12.81 4.50 -6.04
CA SER A 269 -12.64 3.15 -5.50
C SER A 269 -13.42 2.94 -4.20
N VAL A 270 -13.53 3.96 -3.35
CA VAL A 270 -14.40 3.91 -2.15
C VAL A 270 -15.85 3.73 -2.54
N VAL A 271 -16.34 4.48 -3.53
CA VAL A 271 -17.70 4.30 -4.05
C VAL A 271 -17.91 2.87 -4.56
N GLY A 272 -16.98 2.35 -5.35
CA GLY A 272 -17.01 0.97 -5.84
C GLY A 272 -17.02 -0.07 -4.72
N ALA A 273 -16.22 0.13 -3.67
CA ALA A 273 -16.19 -0.77 -2.51
C ALA A 273 -17.49 -0.74 -1.70
N LEU A 274 -18.14 0.41 -1.55
CA LEU A 274 -19.47 0.53 -0.91
C LEU A 274 -20.56 -0.18 -1.73
N VAL A 275 -20.50 -0.04 -3.06
CA VAL A 275 -21.40 -0.77 -3.97
C VAL A 275 -21.16 -2.28 -3.87
N ALA A 276 -19.89 -2.71 -3.86
CA ALA A 276 -19.52 -4.11 -3.68
C ALA A 276 -19.98 -4.67 -2.32
N ALA A 277 -19.89 -3.90 -1.25
CA ALA A 277 -20.37 -4.30 0.07
C ALA A 277 -21.88 -4.52 0.11
N LYS A 278 -22.66 -3.74 -0.68
CA LYS A 278 -24.12 -3.86 -0.72
C LYS A 278 -24.62 -4.99 -1.63
N TRP A 279 -23.96 -5.19 -2.78
CA TRP A 279 -24.45 -6.12 -3.79
C TRP A 279 -23.46 -7.26 -4.12
N GLY A 280 -22.28 -7.28 -3.51
CA GLY A 280 -21.21 -8.24 -3.83
C GLY A 280 -21.62 -9.71 -3.66
N GLU A 281 -22.48 -10.01 -2.68
CA GLU A 281 -22.97 -11.37 -2.44
C GLU A 281 -23.85 -11.91 -3.58
N THR A 282 -24.53 -11.02 -4.33
CA THR A 282 -25.42 -11.40 -5.44
C THR A 282 -24.69 -11.50 -6.77
N LEU A 283 -23.45 -11.00 -6.85
CA LEU A 283 -22.67 -10.95 -8.09
C LEU A 283 -21.80 -12.21 -8.27
N PRO A 284 -21.73 -12.78 -9.48
CA PRO A 284 -20.83 -13.89 -9.77
C PRO A 284 -19.38 -13.41 -9.70
N ARG A 285 -18.61 -13.90 -8.71
CA ARG A 285 -17.26 -13.42 -8.37
C ARG A 285 -16.32 -13.45 -9.58
N PHE A 286 -16.30 -14.55 -10.32
CA PHE A 286 -15.43 -14.69 -11.50
C PHE A 286 -15.73 -13.65 -12.59
N ARG A 287 -17.02 -13.46 -12.92
CA ARG A 287 -17.42 -12.46 -13.95
C ARG A 287 -17.11 -11.04 -13.49
N THR A 288 -17.41 -10.73 -12.23
CA THR A 288 -17.13 -9.41 -11.64
C THR A 288 -15.63 -9.14 -11.62
N TYR A 289 -14.81 -10.12 -11.26
CA TYR A 289 -13.36 -10.06 -11.33
C TYR A 289 -12.88 -9.69 -12.75
N VAL A 290 -13.32 -10.44 -13.77
CA VAL A 290 -12.91 -10.22 -15.16
C VAL A 290 -13.28 -8.82 -15.65
N ILE A 291 -14.53 -8.42 -15.44
CA ILE A 291 -15.03 -7.10 -15.88
C ILE A 291 -14.29 -5.98 -15.14
N ALA A 292 -14.12 -6.11 -13.82
CA ALA A 292 -13.45 -5.10 -13.02
C ALA A 292 -11.98 -4.89 -13.47
N PHE A 293 -11.23 -5.97 -13.71
CA PHE A 293 -9.85 -5.85 -14.19
C PHE A 293 -9.74 -5.36 -15.64
N LEU A 294 -10.68 -5.70 -16.51
CA LEU A 294 -10.71 -5.14 -17.87
C LEU A 294 -10.92 -3.61 -17.84
N ILE A 295 -11.78 -3.14 -16.95
CA ILE A 295 -12.12 -1.72 -16.83
C ILE A 295 -11.01 -0.94 -16.08
N CYS A 296 -10.52 -1.45 -14.94
CA CYS A 296 -9.57 -0.69 -14.13
C CYS A 296 -8.12 -0.78 -14.64
N GLY A 297 -7.81 -1.77 -15.47
CA GLY A 297 -6.45 -2.06 -15.94
C GLY A 297 -6.04 -1.22 -17.14
N ALA A 298 -6.00 -1.84 -18.32
CA ALA A 298 -5.45 -1.27 -19.54
C ALA A 298 -6.02 0.10 -19.96
N PRO A 299 -7.33 0.42 -19.82
CA PRO A 299 -7.88 1.67 -20.34
C PRO A 299 -7.21 2.93 -19.79
N ARG A 300 -6.82 2.95 -18.51
CA ARG A 300 -6.15 4.12 -17.89
C ARG A 300 -4.78 4.40 -18.52
N TYR A 301 -4.04 3.36 -18.91
CA TYR A 301 -2.74 3.50 -19.58
C TYR A 301 -2.94 3.97 -21.02
N VAL A 302 -3.90 3.40 -21.73
CA VAL A 302 -4.18 3.71 -23.14
C VAL A 302 -4.62 5.15 -23.32
N VAL A 303 -5.54 5.66 -22.47
CA VAL A 303 -6.03 7.04 -22.58
C VAL A 303 -4.92 8.07 -22.36
N MET A 304 -3.94 7.75 -21.49
CA MET A 304 -2.77 8.61 -21.26
C MET A 304 -1.76 8.51 -22.39
N ALA A 305 -1.56 7.31 -22.94
CA ALA A 305 -0.62 7.06 -24.04
C ALA A 305 -1.04 7.71 -25.37
N LEU A 306 -2.35 7.93 -25.58
CA LEU A 306 -2.92 8.50 -26.80
C LEU A 306 -3.09 10.03 -26.71
N ASP A 307 -2.48 10.70 -25.76
CA ASP A 307 -2.58 12.15 -25.54
C ASP A 307 -4.04 12.66 -25.53
N SER A 308 -4.91 11.85 -24.96
CA SER A 308 -6.34 12.15 -24.88
C SER A 308 -6.60 13.40 -24.03
N PRO A 309 -7.68 14.14 -24.29
CA PRO A 309 -8.01 15.33 -23.51
C PRO A 309 -8.22 14.96 -22.03
N LEU A 310 -7.87 15.88 -21.13
CA LEU A 310 -7.89 15.64 -19.67
C LEU A 310 -9.24 15.13 -19.16
N TRP A 311 -10.37 15.62 -19.72
CA TRP A 311 -11.67 15.12 -19.32
C TRP A 311 -11.84 13.60 -19.55
N ALA A 312 -11.26 13.06 -20.65
CA ALA A 312 -11.31 11.64 -20.95
C ALA A 312 -10.42 10.83 -19.97
N VAL A 313 -9.24 11.36 -19.63
CA VAL A 313 -8.35 10.78 -18.63
C VAL A 313 -9.07 10.71 -17.27
N PHE A 314 -9.75 11.78 -16.85
CA PHE A 314 -10.53 11.78 -15.61
C PHE A 314 -11.74 10.84 -15.67
N ALA A 315 -12.49 10.82 -16.76
CA ALA A 315 -13.64 9.95 -16.94
C ALA A 315 -13.23 8.45 -16.82
N ILE A 316 -12.17 8.06 -17.52
CA ILE A 316 -11.61 6.70 -17.40
C ILE A 316 -11.10 6.43 -16.00
N THR A 317 -10.46 7.40 -15.34
CA THR A 317 -9.99 7.25 -13.95
C THR A 317 -11.14 7.02 -12.98
N VAL A 318 -12.27 7.72 -13.11
CA VAL A 318 -13.48 7.49 -12.30
C VAL A 318 -14.02 6.07 -12.51
N VAL A 319 -14.19 5.66 -13.76
CA VAL A 319 -14.72 4.33 -14.11
C VAL A 319 -13.77 3.23 -13.62
N ALA A 320 -12.47 3.40 -13.82
CA ALA A 320 -11.44 2.48 -13.34
C ALA A 320 -11.41 2.40 -11.81
N GLY A 321 -11.55 3.54 -11.12
CA GLY A 321 -11.62 3.60 -9.66
C GLY A 321 -12.82 2.82 -9.12
N VAL A 322 -14.02 3.07 -9.64
CA VAL A 322 -15.23 2.33 -9.23
C VAL A 322 -15.02 0.83 -9.46
N ALA A 323 -14.52 0.42 -10.62
CA ALA A 323 -14.25 -0.98 -10.93
C ALA A 323 -13.24 -1.60 -9.96
N SER A 324 -12.16 -0.90 -9.62
CA SER A 324 -11.13 -1.38 -8.69
C SER A 324 -11.67 -1.62 -7.27
N GLY A 325 -12.71 -0.88 -6.87
CA GLY A 325 -13.36 -1.03 -5.57
C GLY A 325 -13.99 -2.40 -5.34
N PHE A 326 -14.34 -3.14 -6.40
CA PHE A 326 -14.87 -4.50 -6.31
C PHE A 326 -13.78 -5.57 -6.09
N LEU A 327 -12.54 -5.31 -6.48
CA LEU A 327 -11.48 -6.33 -6.55
C LEU A 327 -11.04 -6.80 -5.16
N ASN A 328 -10.70 -5.88 -4.26
CA ASN A 328 -10.21 -6.24 -2.93
C ASN A 328 -11.22 -7.03 -2.09
N PRO A 329 -12.52 -6.65 -2.03
CA PRO A 329 -13.52 -7.47 -1.33
C PRO A 329 -13.65 -8.89 -1.90
N ILE A 330 -13.65 -9.04 -3.23
CA ILE A 330 -13.77 -10.34 -3.89
C ILE A 330 -12.55 -11.22 -3.61
N LEU A 331 -11.33 -10.68 -3.85
CA LEU A 331 -10.10 -11.43 -3.63
C LEU A 331 -9.90 -11.76 -2.15
N GLY A 332 -10.20 -10.81 -1.25
CA GLY A 332 -10.13 -11.02 0.19
C GLY A 332 -11.08 -12.12 0.66
N ALA A 333 -12.32 -12.14 0.18
CA ALA A 333 -13.28 -13.20 0.51
C ALA A 333 -12.79 -14.58 0.03
N VAL A 334 -12.29 -14.67 -1.21
CA VAL A 334 -11.73 -15.92 -1.76
C VAL A 334 -10.54 -16.41 -0.93
N ILE A 335 -9.66 -15.51 -0.50
CA ILE A 335 -8.50 -15.86 0.33
C ILE A 335 -8.97 -16.38 1.70
N MET A 336 -9.87 -15.66 2.38
CA MET A 336 -10.32 -16.01 3.71
C MET A 336 -11.12 -17.32 3.75
N GLU A 337 -11.96 -17.59 2.74
CA GLU A 337 -12.77 -18.82 2.66
C GLU A 337 -11.92 -20.07 2.40
N ARG A 338 -10.73 -19.93 1.78
CA ARG A 338 -9.88 -21.06 1.42
C ARG A 338 -8.83 -21.41 2.46
N ILE A 339 -8.52 -20.49 3.37
CA ILE A 339 -7.50 -20.71 4.39
C ILE A 339 -8.16 -21.24 5.66
N PRO A 340 -7.76 -22.42 6.17
CA PRO A 340 -8.23 -22.91 7.47
C PRO A 340 -7.89 -21.92 8.59
N ALA A 341 -8.81 -21.72 9.54
CA ALA A 341 -8.66 -20.76 10.64
C ALA A 341 -7.31 -20.86 11.39
N PRO A 342 -6.74 -22.05 11.69
CA PRO A 342 -5.44 -22.15 12.37
C PRO A 342 -4.24 -21.65 11.55
N LEU A 343 -4.39 -21.59 10.23
CA LEU A 343 -3.32 -21.16 9.30
C LEU A 343 -3.52 -19.73 8.81
N LEU A 344 -4.64 -19.07 9.14
CA LEU A 344 -5.03 -17.79 8.57
C LEU A 344 -3.93 -16.71 8.74
N GLY A 345 -3.38 -16.57 9.93
CA GLY A 345 -2.33 -15.58 10.18
C GLY A 345 -1.05 -15.86 9.39
N ARG A 346 -0.58 -17.12 9.40
CA ARG A 346 0.66 -17.56 8.72
C ARG A 346 0.56 -17.42 7.20
N VAL A 347 -0.53 -17.88 6.61
CA VAL A 347 -0.76 -17.79 5.17
C VAL A 347 -1.02 -16.37 4.73
N SER A 348 -1.76 -15.56 5.50
CA SER A 348 -2.02 -14.15 5.17
C SER A 348 -0.76 -13.29 5.20
N SER A 349 0.14 -13.50 6.17
CA SER A 349 1.43 -12.79 6.22
C SER A 349 2.32 -13.15 5.03
N LEU A 350 2.40 -14.45 4.71
CA LEU A 350 3.14 -14.94 3.54
C LEU A 350 2.55 -14.41 2.23
N ASN A 351 1.22 -14.44 2.09
CA ASN A 351 0.50 -13.86 0.94
C ASN A 351 0.87 -12.38 0.76
N THR A 352 0.85 -11.59 1.84
CA THR A 352 1.23 -10.17 1.79
C THR A 352 2.69 -10.00 1.37
N ALA A 353 3.60 -10.78 1.93
CA ALA A 353 5.02 -10.74 1.57
C ALA A 353 5.25 -11.04 0.09
N ILE A 354 4.60 -12.06 -0.46
CA ILE A 354 4.68 -12.41 -1.89
C ILE A 354 4.09 -11.28 -2.74
N CYS A 355 2.90 -10.79 -2.40
CA CYS A 355 2.23 -9.72 -3.15
C CYS A 355 3.07 -8.42 -3.21
N TRP A 356 3.90 -8.15 -2.21
CA TRP A 356 4.72 -6.93 -2.14
C TRP A 356 6.15 -7.13 -2.63
N SER A 357 6.60 -8.38 -2.81
CA SER A 357 8.00 -8.73 -3.14
C SER A 357 8.53 -8.06 -4.41
N LEU A 358 7.69 -7.87 -5.41
CA LEU A 358 8.08 -7.26 -6.69
C LEU A 358 7.93 -5.74 -6.75
N MET A 359 7.27 -5.10 -5.77
CA MET A 359 7.04 -3.65 -5.78
C MET A 359 8.33 -2.82 -5.94
N PRO A 360 9.46 -3.16 -5.28
CA PRO A 360 10.70 -2.39 -5.44
C PRO A 360 11.18 -2.32 -6.89
N LEU A 361 10.93 -3.36 -7.67
CA LEU A 361 11.35 -3.42 -9.07
C LEU A 361 10.49 -2.53 -9.98
N GLY A 362 9.27 -2.18 -9.56
CA GLY A 362 8.33 -1.41 -10.36
C GLY A 362 8.87 -0.05 -10.76
N GLY A 363 9.43 0.70 -9.81
CA GLY A 363 10.03 2.00 -10.10
C GLY A 363 11.19 1.91 -11.10
N VAL A 364 12.11 0.96 -10.90
CA VAL A 364 13.26 0.74 -11.79
C VAL A 364 12.80 0.37 -13.20
N LEU A 365 11.89 -0.60 -13.31
CA LEU A 365 11.37 -1.03 -14.61
C LEU A 365 10.60 0.11 -15.33
N GLY A 366 9.78 0.87 -14.58
CA GLY A 366 9.10 2.04 -15.12
C GLY A 366 10.08 3.08 -15.66
N GLY A 367 11.15 3.37 -14.89
CA GLY A 367 12.20 4.29 -15.31
C GLY A 367 12.96 3.83 -16.56
N LEU A 368 13.31 2.56 -16.63
CA LEU A 368 14.00 1.97 -17.80
C LEU A 368 13.09 1.93 -19.04
N LEU A 369 11.81 1.61 -18.86
CA LEU A 369 10.83 1.62 -19.97
C LEU A 369 10.71 3.03 -20.58
N VAL A 370 10.57 4.06 -19.73
CA VAL A 370 10.48 5.44 -20.22
C VAL A 370 11.80 5.89 -20.87
N ALA A 371 12.94 5.58 -20.28
CA ALA A 371 14.25 5.94 -20.84
C ALA A 371 14.52 5.29 -22.20
N GLY A 372 14.05 4.05 -22.40
CA GLY A 372 14.29 3.30 -23.65
C GLY A 372 13.25 3.55 -24.75
N LEU A 373 11.99 3.79 -24.39
CA LEU A 373 10.86 3.83 -25.34
C LEU A 373 10.15 5.20 -25.38
N GLY A 374 10.36 6.06 -24.39
CA GLY A 374 9.53 7.23 -24.15
C GLY A 374 8.22 6.90 -23.43
N ILE A 375 7.46 7.93 -23.02
CA ILE A 375 6.32 7.77 -22.12
C ILE A 375 5.14 7.03 -22.76
N SER A 376 4.74 7.38 -23.99
CA SER A 376 3.54 6.81 -24.61
C SER A 376 3.68 5.30 -24.89
N PRO A 377 4.77 4.79 -25.50
CA PRO A 377 4.98 3.36 -25.63
C PRO A 377 5.17 2.65 -24.29
N ALA A 378 5.82 3.27 -23.28
CA ALA A 378 5.98 2.70 -21.95
C ALA A 378 4.62 2.47 -21.27
N LEU A 379 3.68 3.43 -21.40
CA LEU A 379 2.31 3.29 -20.92
C LEU A 379 1.57 2.15 -21.63
N LEU A 380 1.71 2.01 -22.95
CA LEU A 380 1.08 0.90 -23.68
C LEU A 380 1.63 -0.46 -23.26
N VAL A 381 2.95 -0.58 -23.11
CA VAL A 381 3.59 -1.82 -22.62
C VAL A 381 3.08 -2.17 -21.21
N ALA A 382 3.02 -1.19 -20.31
CA ALA A 382 2.49 -1.38 -18.97
C ALA A 382 1.00 -1.79 -18.99
N GLY A 383 0.19 -1.15 -19.85
CA GLY A 383 -1.23 -1.49 -20.01
C GLY A 383 -1.44 -2.91 -20.56
N VAL A 384 -0.66 -3.33 -21.54
CA VAL A 384 -0.69 -4.70 -22.09
C VAL A 384 -0.23 -5.71 -21.04
N ALA A 385 0.88 -5.42 -20.34
CA ALA A 385 1.38 -6.28 -19.27
C ALA A 385 0.34 -6.45 -18.15
N TYR A 386 -0.34 -5.36 -17.77
CA TYR A 386 -1.41 -5.38 -16.77
C TYR A 386 -2.58 -6.26 -17.24
N LEU A 387 -3.03 -6.07 -18.48
CA LEU A 387 -4.11 -6.85 -19.09
C LEU A 387 -3.76 -8.35 -19.14
N VAL A 388 -2.58 -8.69 -19.65
CA VAL A 388 -2.13 -10.08 -19.74
C VAL A 388 -2.06 -10.71 -18.35
N THR A 389 -1.47 -10.02 -17.37
CA THR A 389 -1.32 -10.50 -15.99
C THR A 389 -2.67 -10.78 -15.35
N THR A 390 -3.64 -9.89 -15.50
CA THR A 390 -4.96 -10.00 -14.85
C THR A 390 -5.88 -10.99 -15.56
N MET A 391 -5.68 -11.21 -16.86
CA MET A 391 -6.47 -12.16 -17.65
C MET A 391 -5.86 -13.56 -17.71
N ALA A 392 -4.55 -13.73 -17.49
CA ALA A 392 -3.91 -15.03 -17.50
C ALA A 392 -4.54 -16.08 -16.56
N PRO A 393 -4.89 -15.75 -15.30
CA PRO A 393 -5.53 -16.69 -14.38
C PRO A 393 -6.90 -17.19 -14.88
N THR A 394 -7.60 -16.46 -15.73
CA THR A 394 -8.91 -16.86 -16.27
C THR A 394 -8.82 -18.11 -17.16
N ARG A 395 -7.63 -18.40 -17.70
CA ARG A 395 -7.38 -19.62 -18.49
C ARG A 395 -7.19 -20.86 -17.62
N VAL A 396 -6.94 -20.69 -16.32
CA VAL A 396 -6.76 -21.81 -15.39
C VAL A 396 -8.15 -22.30 -14.92
N PRO A 397 -8.52 -23.57 -15.15
CA PRO A 397 -9.85 -24.08 -14.81
C PRO A 397 -10.18 -23.98 -13.32
N SER A 398 -9.17 -24.14 -12.44
CA SER A 398 -9.34 -24.00 -10.99
C SER A 398 -9.72 -22.57 -10.59
N PHE A 399 -9.28 -21.53 -11.33
CA PHE A 399 -9.58 -20.14 -11.04
C PHE A 399 -11.08 -19.81 -11.25
N ARG A 400 -11.73 -20.47 -12.20
CA ARG A 400 -13.18 -20.35 -12.41
C ARG A 400 -14.01 -20.91 -11.25
N ARG A 401 -13.38 -21.70 -10.37
CA ARG A 401 -14.02 -22.25 -9.16
C ARG A 401 -14.03 -21.24 -8.00
N MET A 402 -13.61 -19.98 -8.19
CA MET A 402 -13.73 -18.94 -7.17
C MET A 402 -15.20 -18.64 -6.82
N ASP A 403 -16.17 -18.96 -7.69
CA ASP A 403 -17.61 -18.84 -7.44
C ASP A 403 -18.15 -19.93 -6.50
N ARG A 404 -17.40 -21.00 -6.23
CA ARG A 404 -17.82 -22.09 -5.34
C ARG A 404 -17.11 -21.95 -4.01
N ALA A 405 -17.89 -21.89 -2.93
CA ALA A 405 -17.34 -22.13 -1.60
C ALA A 405 -16.62 -23.48 -1.61
N PRO A 406 -15.45 -23.63 -0.96
CA PRO A 406 -14.86 -24.94 -0.75
C PRO A 406 -15.92 -25.80 -0.06
N ALA A 407 -16.16 -27.02 -0.58
CA ALA A 407 -16.99 -27.97 0.12
C ALA A 407 -16.52 -28.02 1.57
N THR A 408 -17.41 -27.72 2.52
CA THR A 408 -17.14 -27.82 3.95
C THR A 408 -16.53 -29.20 4.18
N ARG A 409 -15.23 -29.25 4.44
CA ARG A 409 -14.59 -30.50 4.90
C ARG A 409 -15.32 -30.80 6.21
N GLU A 410 -16.11 -31.87 6.21
CA GLU A 410 -16.69 -32.39 7.43
C GLU A 410 -15.61 -32.45 8.50
N PRO A 411 -15.90 -32.05 9.74
CA PRO A 411 -14.95 -32.19 10.83
C PRO A 411 -14.52 -33.67 10.84
N VAL A 412 -13.20 -33.91 10.78
CA VAL A 412 -12.65 -35.24 10.99
C VAL A 412 -13.26 -35.77 12.29
N PRO A 413 -14.00 -36.90 12.26
CA PRO A 413 -14.57 -37.45 13.46
C PRO A 413 -13.43 -37.65 14.44
N SER A 414 -13.53 -37.02 15.62
CA SER A 414 -12.67 -37.27 16.75
C SER A 414 -12.84 -38.76 17.10
N GLY A 415 -11.99 -39.57 16.50
CA GLY A 415 -11.93 -40.99 16.77
C GLY A 415 -11.43 -41.21 18.18
N VAL A 416 -12.27 -41.82 18.95
CA VAL A 416 -12.12 -42.60 20.18
C VAL A 416 -10.73 -42.79 20.72
#